data_b906526107b190fc20e04b423f02b26d
#
_entry.id   b906526107b190fc20e04b423f02b26d
#
_cell.length_a   1.000
_cell.length_b   1.000
_cell.length_c   1.000
_cell.angle_alpha   90.00
_cell.angle_beta   90.00
_cell.angle_gamma   90.00
#
_symmetry.space_group_name_H-M   'P 1'
#
loop_
_entity.id
_entity.type
_entity.pdbx_description
1 polymer ?
#
loop_
_entity_poly.entity_id
_entity_poly.type
_entity_poly.pdbx_seq_one_letter_code
_entity_poly.pdbx_strand_id
1 'polypeptide(L)'
;MRPGQERNIRVSITKASYDIVATATNDTGVAKLTGPGAVAETGEEIGPVDLTFWGSTTAQLKMRARNWPDRFEAVEGDYFGVSSAGSQRFDIFMSGERFFRLLDLVHGSRRAMIRLSCETTTDGELDLVRELEISATRG
;
A
#
# COMPACT_ATOMS: atom_id res chain seq x y z
N MET A 1 -6.01 7.31 17.18
CA MET A 1 -5.62 8.50 16.36
C MET A 1 -6.81 9.42 16.20
N ARG A 2 -6.56 10.71 16.07
CA ARG A 2 -7.62 11.69 15.86
C ARG A 2 -8.04 11.70 14.39
N PRO A 3 -9.34 11.89 14.08
CA PRO A 3 -9.79 12.05 12.70
C PRO A 3 -9.04 13.17 11.99
N GLY A 4 -8.66 12.95 10.73
CA GLY A 4 -7.90 13.89 9.94
C GLY A 4 -6.41 13.96 10.26
N GLN A 5 -5.92 13.19 11.22
CA GLN A 5 -4.51 13.16 11.57
C GLN A 5 -3.70 12.51 10.46
N GLU A 6 -2.61 13.18 10.08
CA GLU A 6 -1.65 12.62 9.11
C GLU A 6 -0.59 11.78 9.81
N ARG A 7 -0.19 10.72 9.13
CA ARG A 7 0.88 9.84 9.58
C ARG A 7 1.76 9.49 8.38
N ASN A 8 3.05 9.77 8.51
CA ASN A 8 4.03 9.47 7.48
C ASN A 8 4.95 8.36 7.97
N ILE A 9 4.99 7.26 7.25
CA ILE A 9 5.71 6.06 7.62
C ILE A 9 6.69 5.70 6.51
N ARG A 10 7.90 5.31 6.91
CA ARG A 10 8.92 4.80 6.01
C ARG A 10 9.19 3.34 6.37
N VAL A 11 9.13 2.47 5.37
CA VAL A 11 9.35 1.03 5.54
C VAL A 11 10.53 0.59 4.69
N SER A 12 11.53 0.02 5.34
CA SER A 12 12.66 -0.60 4.63
C SER A 12 12.33 -2.07 4.38
N ILE A 13 12.21 -2.46 3.12
CA ILE A 13 11.76 -3.79 2.77
C ILE A 13 12.87 -4.80 2.99
N THR A 14 12.62 -5.79 3.82
CA THR A 14 13.55 -6.88 4.13
C THR A 14 13.08 -8.23 3.63
N LYS A 15 11.78 -8.38 3.39
CA LYS A 15 11.20 -9.63 2.92
C LYS A 15 10.11 -9.33 1.91
N ALA A 16 10.09 -10.08 0.83
CA ALA A 16 9.07 -9.96 -0.21
C ALA A 16 8.62 -11.34 -0.68
N SER A 17 7.32 -11.50 -0.89
CA SER A 17 6.75 -12.69 -1.51
C SER A 17 5.71 -12.28 -2.54
N TYR A 18 5.63 -13.01 -3.63
CA TYR A 18 4.78 -12.68 -4.76
C TYR A 18 3.94 -13.89 -5.15
N ASP A 19 2.69 -13.63 -5.48
CA ASP A 19 1.79 -14.65 -6.01
C ASP A 19 1.00 -14.02 -7.15
N ILE A 20 1.16 -14.56 -8.35
CA ILE A 20 0.56 -14.04 -9.57
C ILE A 20 -0.32 -15.12 -10.17
N VAL A 21 -1.58 -14.76 -10.43
CA VAL A 21 -2.53 -15.65 -11.09
C VAL A 21 -2.88 -15.05 -12.44
N ALA A 22 -2.52 -15.76 -13.51
CA ALA A 22 -2.84 -15.38 -14.86
C ALA A 22 -4.02 -16.24 -15.36
N THR A 23 -5.06 -15.59 -15.86
CA THR A 23 -6.21 -16.26 -16.48
C THR A 23 -6.40 -15.76 -17.91
N ALA A 24 -7.27 -16.38 -18.64
CA ALA A 24 -7.54 -15.96 -20.02
C ALA A 24 -8.08 -14.53 -20.15
N THR A 25 -8.68 -14.00 -19.07
CA THR A 25 -9.33 -12.70 -19.09
C THR A 25 -8.67 -11.68 -18.16
N ASN A 26 -7.91 -12.12 -17.18
CA ASN A 26 -7.33 -11.25 -16.15
C ASN A 26 -6.00 -11.78 -15.64
N ASP A 27 -5.10 -10.85 -15.39
CA ASP A 27 -3.94 -11.09 -14.56
C ASP A 27 -4.18 -10.41 -13.22
N THR A 28 -4.10 -11.18 -12.14
CA THR A 28 -4.20 -10.68 -10.78
C THR A 28 -2.98 -11.13 -9.99
N GLY A 29 -2.67 -10.40 -8.94
CA GLY A 29 -1.54 -10.77 -8.12
C GLY A 29 -1.61 -10.16 -6.74
N VAL A 30 -0.81 -10.71 -5.85
CA VAL A 30 -0.61 -10.19 -4.52
C VAL A 30 0.88 -10.20 -4.21
N ALA A 31 1.37 -9.10 -3.67
CA ALA A 31 2.74 -8.99 -3.18
C ALA A 31 2.71 -8.61 -1.72
N LYS A 32 3.43 -9.36 -0.90
CA LYS A 32 3.58 -9.06 0.53
C LYS A 32 4.99 -8.58 0.78
N LEU A 33 5.11 -7.34 1.19
CA LEU A 33 6.38 -6.71 1.50
C LEU A 33 6.40 -6.38 2.99
N THR A 34 7.47 -6.78 3.66
CA THR A 34 7.60 -6.60 5.10
C THR A 34 8.96 -6.02 5.43
N GLY A 35 9.01 -5.20 6.43
CA GLY A 35 10.25 -4.66 6.94
C GLY A 35 10.03 -3.73 8.12
N PRO A 36 11.14 -3.30 8.76
CA PRO A 36 11.03 -2.37 9.86
C PRO A 36 10.54 -1.01 9.38
N GLY A 37 9.60 -0.45 10.13
CA GLY A 37 9.03 0.86 9.86
C GLY A 37 9.52 1.91 10.83
N ALA A 38 9.46 3.16 10.40
CA ALA A 38 9.80 4.30 11.20
C ALA A 38 8.92 5.49 10.83
N VAL A 39 8.72 6.40 11.77
CA VAL A 39 8.09 7.69 11.48
C VAL A 39 9.04 8.47 10.58
N ALA A 40 8.55 8.93 9.44
CA ALA A 40 9.40 9.53 8.41
C ALA A 40 10.10 10.82 8.89
N GLU A 41 9.41 11.63 9.68
CA GLU A 41 9.94 12.94 10.14
C GLU A 41 11.00 12.80 11.23
N THR A 42 10.85 11.84 12.11
CA THR A 42 11.70 11.71 13.31
C THR A 42 12.66 10.54 13.25
N GLY A 43 12.38 9.54 12.40
CA GLY A 43 13.13 8.29 12.39
C GLY A 43 12.79 7.35 13.54
N GLU A 44 11.81 7.70 14.37
CA GLU A 44 11.37 6.84 15.47
C GLU A 44 10.88 5.49 14.95
N GLU A 45 11.45 4.41 15.46
CA GLU A 45 11.07 3.05 15.06
C GLU A 45 9.70 2.69 15.59
N ILE A 46 8.89 2.07 14.71
CA ILE A 46 7.54 1.63 15.08
C ILE A 46 7.38 0.11 15.03
N GLY A 47 8.46 -0.61 14.70
CA GLY A 47 8.42 -2.05 14.56
C GLY A 47 8.12 -2.52 13.14
N PRO A 48 7.84 -3.81 12.94
CA PRO A 48 7.61 -4.35 11.61
C PRO A 48 6.31 -3.84 11.00
N VAL A 49 6.36 -3.54 9.71
CA VAL A 49 5.20 -3.11 8.93
C VAL A 49 4.97 -4.11 7.80
N ASP A 50 3.73 -4.54 7.66
CA ASP A 50 3.31 -5.47 6.61
C ASP A 50 2.51 -4.70 5.56
N LEU A 51 2.99 -4.76 4.32
CA LEU A 51 2.33 -4.13 3.18
C LEU A 51 1.87 -5.24 2.24
N THR A 52 0.57 -5.30 1.99
CA THR A 52 0.00 -6.22 1.01
C THR A 52 -0.49 -5.41 -0.19
N PHE A 53 0.12 -5.65 -1.34
CA PHE A 53 -0.25 -5.00 -2.60
C PHE A 53 -1.09 -5.95 -3.43
N TRP A 54 -2.26 -5.50 -3.82
CA TRP A 54 -3.20 -6.26 -4.62
C TRP A 54 -3.27 -5.67 -6.01
N GLY A 55 -2.82 -6.44 -7.00
CA GLY A 55 -3.00 -6.08 -8.40
C GLY A 55 -4.36 -6.56 -8.87
N SER A 56 -5.17 -5.66 -9.37
CA SER A 56 -6.54 -5.95 -9.79
C SER A 56 -6.86 -5.23 -11.10
N THR A 57 -7.90 -5.71 -11.79
CA THR A 57 -8.47 -4.94 -12.88
C THR A 57 -9.19 -3.72 -12.31
N THR A 58 -9.37 -2.69 -13.15
CA THR A 58 -10.09 -1.47 -12.75
C THR A 58 -11.48 -1.79 -12.21
N ALA A 59 -12.18 -2.76 -12.79
CA ALA A 59 -13.49 -3.16 -12.33
C ALA A 59 -13.46 -3.74 -10.91
N GLN A 60 -12.49 -4.60 -10.63
CA GLN A 60 -12.30 -5.17 -9.29
C GLN A 60 -11.96 -4.10 -8.27
N LEU A 61 -11.12 -3.14 -8.67
CA LEU A 61 -10.73 -2.02 -7.82
C LEU A 61 -11.95 -1.17 -7.43
N LYS A 62 -12.79 -0.83 -8.41
CA LYS A 62 -14.03 -0.10 -8.17
C LYS A 62 -15.01 -0.88 -7.29
N MET A 63 -15.11 -2.18 -7.48
CA MET A 63 -15.98 -3.04 -6.68
C MET A 63 -15.53 -3.06 -5.22
N ARG A 64 -14.24 -3.15 -4.97
CA ARG A 64 -13.70 -3.11 -3.61
C ARG A 64 -13.97 -1.77 -2.94
N ALA A 65 -13.83 -0.68 -3.67
CA ALA A 65 -14.11 0.66 -3.16
C ALA A 65 -15.58 0.85 -2.76
N ARG A 66 -16.50 0.19 -3.45
CA ARG A 66 -17.95 0.24 -3.12
C ARG A 66 -18.28 -0.33 -1.75
N ASN A 67 -17.45 -1.23 -1.23
CA ASN A 67 -17.66 -1.82 0.09
C ASN A 67 -17.40 -0.82 1.23
N TRP A 68 -16.79 0.32 0.92
CA TRP A 68 -16.54 1.39 1.89
C TRP A 68 -16.93 2.76 1.32
N PRO A 69 -18.18 2.93 0.84
CA PRO A 69 -18.57 4.13 0.09
C PRO A 69 -18.46 5.43 0.88
N ASP A 70 -18.66 5.37 2.20
CA ASP A 70 -18.61 6.54 3.06
C ASP A 70 -17.19 6.98 3.39
N ARG A 71 -16.20 6.11 3.14
CA ARG A 71 -14.81 6.32 3.53
C ARG A 71 -13.91 6.62 2.34
N PHE A 72 -14.32 6.17 1.17
CA PHE A 72 -13.58 6.35 -0.08
C PHE A 72 -14.42 7.18 -1.04
N GLU A 73 -14.35 8.49 -0.89
CA GLU A 73 -15.17 9.41 -1.71
C GLU A 73 -14.88 9.29 -3.21
N ALA A 74 -13.70 8.90 -3.57
CA ALA A 74 -13.40 8.62 -4.96
C ALA A 74 -12.16 7.76 -5.04
N VAL A 75 -12.31 6.56 -5.54
CA VAL A 75 -11.19 5.87 -6.14
C VAL A 75 -11.04 6.44 -7.54
N GLU A 76 -10.62 7.70 -7.61
CA GLU A 76 -10.16 8.25 -8.85
C GLU A 76 -8.71 7.86 -9.00
N GLY A 77 -8.41 7.15 -10.06
CA GLY A 77 -7.08 6.68 -10.29
C GLY A 77 -6.94 5.19 -10.05
N ASP A 78 -5.70 4.74 -10.07
CA ASP A 78 -5.35 3.35 -10.19
C ASP A 78 -4.94 2.71 -8.87
N TYR A 79 -5.13 3.40 -7.74
CA TYR A 79 -4.81 2.80 -6.46
C TYR A 79 -5.54 3.43 -5.30
N PHE A 80 -5.72 2.65 -4.24
CA PHE A 80 -6.04 3.15 -2.91
C PHE A 80 -5.45 2.21 -1.86
N GLY A 81 -5.14 2.76 -0.69
CA GLY A 81 -4.61 1.97 0.41
C GLY A 81 -5.38 2.22 1.69
N VAL A 82 -5.49 1.20 2.51
CA VAL A 82 -6.26 1.26 3.75
C VAL A 82 -5.60 0.42 4.85
N SER A 83 -5.76 0.90 6.08
CA SER A 83 -5.36 0.18 7.28
C SER A 83 -6.35 0.51 8.39
N SER A 84 -6.48 -0.37 9.38
CA SER A 84 -7.13 0.01 10.63
C SER A 84 -6.31 1.12 11.29
N ALA A 85 -6.98 2.12 11.88
CA ALA A 85 -6.29 3.27 12.43
C ALA A 85 -5.22 2.86 13.45
N GLY A 86 -4.00 3.33 13.24
CA GLY A 86 -2.85 2.99 14.08
C GLY A 86 -2.22 1.63 13.81
N SER A 87 -2.76 0.83 12.91
CA SER A 87 -2.21 -0.48 12.57
C SER A 87 -0.94 -0.35 11.74
N GLN A 88 -0.11 -1.40 11.80
CA GLN A 88 1.09 -1.53 10.99
C GLN A 88 0.88 -2.48 9.80
N ARG A 89 -0.36 -2.83 9.49
CA ARG A 89 -0.74 -3.63 8.34
C ARG A 89 -1.53 -2.78 7.37
N PHE A 90 -1.08 -2.74 6.14
CA PHE A 90 -1.70 -1.95 5.09
C PHE A 90 -2.08 -2.85 3.92
N ASP A 91 -3.28 -2.66 3.41
CA ASP A 91 -3.73 -3.26 2.16
C ASP A 91 -3.80 -2.16 1.11
N ILE A 92 -3.07 -2.36 0.02
CA ILE A 92 -2.96 -1.37 -1.04
C ILE A 92 -3.42 -2.02 -2.35
N PHE A 93 -4.46 -1.45 -2.92
CA PHE A 93 -5.09 -1.95 -4.14
C PHE A 93 -4.71 -1.05 -5.31
N MET A 94 -4.27 -1.64 -6.40
CA MET A 94 -3.84 -0.89 -7.57
C MET A 94 -4.15 -1.64 -8.85
N SER A 95 -4.12 -0.93 -9.98
CA SER A 95 -4.28 -1.57 -11.28
C SER A 95 -3.17 -2.60 -11.51
N GLY A 96 -3.46 -3.57 -12.37
CA GLY A 96 -2.46 -4.57 -12.73
C GLY A 96 -1.19 -3.95 -13.29
N GLU A 97 -1.32 -2.91 -14.11
CA GLU A 97 -0.18 -2.20 -14.69
C GLU A 97 0.74 -1.60 -13.62
N ARG A 98 0.17 -0.90 -12.64
CA ARG A 98 0.95 -0.34 -11.54
C ARG A 98 1.56 -1.43 -10.67
N PHE A 99 0.83 -2.48 -10.44
CA PHE A 99 1.29 -3.63 -9.66
C PHE A 99 2.54 -4.26 -10.28
N PHE A 100 2.54 -4.51 -11.58
CA PHE A 100 3.69 -5.10 -12.25
C PHE A 100 4.87 -4.15 -12.31
N ARG A 101 4.65 -2.85 -12.43
CA ARG A 101 5.73 -1.86 -12.32
C ARG A 101 6.37 -1.87 -10.94
N LEU A 102 5.55 -1.98 -9.89
CA LEU A 102 6.05 -2.10 -8.52
C LEU A 102 6.88 -3.36 -8.35
N LEU A 103 6.42 -4.50 -8.86
CA LEU A 103 7.16 -5.74 -8.79
C LEU A 103 8.52 -5.64 -9.47
N ASP A 104 8.56 -5.07 -10.68
CA ASP A 104 9.82 -4.87 -11.40
C ASP A 104 10.80 -4.02 -10.59
N LEU A 105 10.31 -2.95 -10.01
CA LEU A 105 11.13 -2.05 -9.22
C LEU A 105 11.70 -2.72 -7.98
N VAL A 106 10.86 -3.43 -7.24
CA VAL A 106 11.27 -4.08 -5.99
C VAL A 106 12.11 -5.31 -6.25
N HIS A 107 11.71 -6.14 -7.21
CA HIS A 107 12.42 -7.40 -7.52
C HIS A 107 13.82 -7.14 -8.04
N GLY A 108 14.00 -6.13 -8.88
CA GLY A 108 15.30 -5.79 -9.44
C GLY A 108 16.20 -4.95 -8.53
N SER A 109 15.73 -4.63 -7.32
CA SER A 109 16.47 -3.73 -6.43
C SER A 109 17.29 -4.48 -5.40
N ARG A 110 18.39 -3.86 -4.99
CA ARG A 110 19.20 -4.30 -3.87
C ARG A 110 18.58 -3.86 -2.56
N ARG A 111 17.99 -2.67 -2.55
CA ARG A 111 17.27 -2.11 -1.41
C ARG A 111 16.01 -1.41 -1.93
N ALA A 112 14.91 -1.66 -1.25
CA ALA A 112 13.67 -0.96 -1.54
C ALA A 112 13.14 -0.32 -0.25
N MET A 113 12.67 0.90 -0.40
CA MET A 113 12.05 1.64 0.69
C MET A 113 10.71 2.17 0.20
N ILE A 114 9.70 2.02 1.04
CA ILE A 114 8.36 2.50 0.74
C ILE A 114 7.97 3.54 1.78
N ARG A 115 7.53 4.70 1.30
CA ARG A 115 7.04 5.78 2.13
C ARG A 115 5.55 5.93 1.91
N LEU A 116 4.81 5.97 3.01
CA LEU A 116 3.36 6.09 3.02
C LEU A 116 2.96 7.36 3.73
N SER A 117 2.05 8.13 3.12
CA SER A 117 1.37 9.24 3.78
C SER A 117 -0.06 8.85 3.99
N CYS A 118 -0.50 8.78 5.25
CA CYS A 118 -1.81 8.31 5.63
C CYS A 118 -2.59 9.41 6.34
N GLU A 119 -3.90 9.38 6.17
CA GLU A 119 -4.83 10.27 6.85
C GLU A 119 -5.93 9.44 7.50
N THR A 120 -6.20 9.71 8.78
CA THR A 120 -7.26 9.00 9.50
C THR A 120 -8.64 9.50 9.07
N THR A 121 -9.56 8.57 8.83
CA THR A 121 -10.94 8.92 8.47
C THR A 121 -11.68 9.67 9.58
N THR A 122 -12.77 10.34 9.22
CA THR A 122 -13.55 11.14 10.16
C THR A 122 -14.14 10.34 11.30
N ASP A 123 -14.46 9.07 11.08
CA ASP A 123 -14.90 8.16 12.14
C ASP A 123 -13.77 7.62 13.02
N GLY A 124 -12.53 7.88 12.66
CA GLY A 124 -11.35 7.45 13.40
C GLY A 124 -10.99 5.96 13.27
N GLU A 125 -11.69 5.23 12.42
CA GLU A 125 -11.53 3.77 12.32
C GLU A 125 -10.46 3.32 11.33
N LEU A 126 -10.19 4.10 10.28
CA LEU A 126 -9.28 3.72 9.21
C LEU A 126 -8.23 4.79 8.95
N ASP A 127 -7.06 4.34 8.52
CA ASP A 127 -6.04 5.17 7.90
C ASP A 127 -6.09 4.95 6.40
N LEU A 128 -6.25 6.01 5.63
CA LEU A 128 -6.23 5.96 4.17
C LEU A 128 -4.85 6.38 3.68
N VAL A 129 -4.26 5.58 2.82
CA VAL A 129 -2.99 5.94 2.18
C VAL A 129 -3.27 6.93 1.06
N ARG A 130 -2.82 8.17 1.26
CA ARG A 130 -3.02 9.27 0.31
C ARG A 130 -1.87 9.37 -0.69
N GLU A 131 -0.69 8.97 -0.27
CA GLU A 131 0.49 9.06 -1.11
C GLU A 131 1.40 7.86 -0.83
N LEU A 132 1.95 7.31 -1.90
CA LEU A 132 2.85 6.18 -1.86
C LEU A 132 4.07 6.50 -2.70
N GLU A 133 5.25 6.41 -2.10
CA GLU A 133 6.51 6.60 -2.79
C GLU A 133 7.37 5.35 -2.63
N ILE A 134 7.93 4.89 -3.72
CA ILE A 134 8.82 3.74 -3.72
C ILE A 134 10.18 4.18 -4.22
N SER A 135 11.18 3.96 -3.39
CA SER A 135 12.58 4.21 -3.74
C SER A 135 13.32 2.88 -3.77
N ALA A 136 14.05 2.64 -4.83
CA ALA A 136 14.79 1.40 -5.00
C ALA A 136 16.20 1.68 -5.49
N THR A 137 17.16 0.97 -4.93
CA THR A 137 18.57 1.05 -5.32
C THR A 137 18.98 -0.26 -5.97
N ARG A 138 19.46 -0.18 -7.19
CA ARG A 138 20.05 -1.30 -7.90
C ARG A 138 21.57 -1.29 -7.68
N GLY A 139 22.05 -2.38 -7.18
CA GLY A 139 23.48 -2.51 -6.93
C GLY A 139 24.18 -3.43 -7.90
#